data_e4ecb61fdefa6d1dc96df95b4e470bbe
#
_entry.id   e4ecb61fdefa6d1dc96df95b4e470bbe
#
_cell.length_a   1.000
_cell.length_b   1.000
_cell.length_c   1.000
_cell.angle_alpha   90.00
_cell.angle_beta   90.00
_cell.angle_gamma   90.00
#
_symmetry.space_group_name_H-M   'P 1'
#
loop_
_entity.id
_entity.type
_entity.pdbx_description
1 polymer ?
#
loop_
_entity_poly.entity_id
_entity_poly.type
_entity_poly.pdbx_seq_one_letter_code
_entity_poly.pdbx_strand_id
1 'polypeptide(L)'
;MKPHIVARINGEPFALVQHDVRLELRTPGRANLTTKSPSALRGLVTLDLGYNDKALHRHFVGYVERCTTANSQEQVLLCREVAAVLDYPLPMALRHVDLRAVLVEVSRVTGLRFRVPDAPYARVRVPYFYSLGGGVQAMDSLAQVFNIPDFIWHQQGDGEVFVGRWADSYWGVRPALQLPVELFDGYQGNHSAEIASLPGLRPGAMINQGQRITAVTLTGTQMVLKWKKP
;
A
#
# COMPACT_ATOMS: atom_id res chain seq x y z
N MET A 1 -5.13 23.63 11.65
CA MET A 1 -4.13 23.02 10.71
C MET A 1 -4.77 22.90 9.35
N LYS A 2 -4.11 23.36 8.27
CA LYS A 2 -4.64 23.24 6.91
C LYS A 2 -4.01 21.99 6.25
N PRO A 3 -4.80 21.00 5.86
CA PRO A 3 -4.28 19.83 5.13
C PRO A 3 -3.83 20.27 3.74
N HIS A 4 -2.73 19.69 3.27
CA HIS A 4 -2.18 19.92 1.95
C HIS A 4 -1.99 18.57 1.26
N ILE A 5 -2.67 18.38 0.13
CA ILE A 5 -2.63 17.15 -0.66
C ILE A 5 -2.21 17.55 -2.07
N VAL A 6 -1.19 16.86 -2.58
CA VAL A 6 -0.65 17.10 -3.92
C VAL A 6 -0.71 15.81 -4.72
N ALA A 7 -1.48 15.83 -5.81
CA ALA A 7 -1.49 14.76 -6.81
C ALA A 7 -0.55 15.14 -7.97
N ARG A 8 0.29 14.19 -8.40
CA ARG A 8 1.11 14.33 -9.61
C ARG A 8 0.87 13.15 -10.53
N ILE A 9 0.81 13.44 -11.82
CA ILE A 9 0.71 12.43 -12.87
C ILE A 9 1.89 12.65 -13.81
N ASN A 10 2.74 11.61 -13.95
CA ASN A 10 4.03 11.69 -14.64
C ASN A 10 4.94 12.83 -14.15
N GLY A 11 4.85 13.15 -12.84
CA GLY A 11 5.60 14.24 -12.22
C GLY A 11 4.92 15.61 -12.24
N GLU A 12 3.95 15.84 -13.13
CA GLU A 12 3.22 17.09 -13.25
C GLU A 12 2.10 17.20 -12.20
N PRO A 13 1.98 18.33 -11.47
CA PRO A 13 0.94 18.52 -10.48
C PRO A 13 -0.43 18.79 -11.13
N PHE A 14 -1.47 18.18 -10.56
CA PHE A 14 -2.86 18.41 -10.97
C PHE A 14 -3.71 18.83 -9.77
N ALA A 15 -4.63 19.78 -10.02
CA ALA A 15 -5.59 20.21 -9.03
C ALA A 15 -6.58 19.09 -8.74
N LEU A 16 -6.61 18.64 -7.48
CA LEU A 16 -7.50 17.60 -6.99
C LEU A 16 -8.85 18.20 -6.61
N VAL A 17 -9.93 17.63 -7.13
CA VAL A 17 -11.32 18.00 -6.78
C VAL A 17 -11.83 17.05 -5.69
N GLN A 18 -11.60 15.77 -5.88
CA GLN A 18 -11.99 14.72 -4.95
C GLN A 18 -10.99 13.57 -4.97
N HIS A 19 -10.88 12.86 -3.86
CA HIS A 19 -10.08 11.64 -3.76
C HIS A 19 -10.66 10.67 -2.74
N ASP A 20 -10.49 9.39 -3.02
CA ASP A 20 -10.68 8.26 -2.12
C ASP A 20 -9.52 7.30 -2.35
N VAL A 21 -8.68 7.09 -1.34
CA VAL A 21 -7.49 6.23 -1.41
C VAL A 21 -7.61 5.14 -0.38
N ARG A 22 -7.48 3.89 -0.80
CA ARG A 22 -7.58 2.71 0.06
C ARG A 22 -6.31 1.89 -0.03
N LEU A 23 -5.66 1.72 1.11
CA LEU A 23 -4.44 0.93 1.28
C LEU A 23 -4.72 -0.20 2.26
N GLU A 24 -4.24 -1.41 1.96
CA GLU A 24 -4.43 -2.59 2.80
C GLU A 24 -3.14 -3.43 2.86
N LEU A 25 -3.02 -4.25 3.92
CA LEU A 25 -2.00 -5.30 3.95
C LEU A 25 -2.41 -6.46 3.02
N ARG A 26 -1.44 -7.03 2.31
CA ARG A 26 -1.60 -8.21 1.45
C ARG A 26 -2.54 -8.01 0.25
N THR A 27 -2.78 -6.77 -0.11
CA THR A 27 -3.60 -6.39 -1.27
C THR A 27 -3.07 -5.09 -1.86
N PRO A 28 -2.91 -4.97 -3.17
CA PRO A 28 -2.55 -3.70 -3.79
C PRO A 28 -3.59 -2.63 -3.54
N GLY A 29 -3.14 -1.44 -3.15
CA GLY A 29 -4.00 -0.30 -2.91
C GLY A 29 -4.63 0.25 -4.20
N ARG A 30 -5.68 1.06 -4.01
CA ARG A 30 -6.42 1.74 -5.09
C ARG A 30 -6.74 3.17 -4.72
N ALA A 31 -6.89 4.02 -5.73
CA ALA A 31 -7.34 5.39 -5.54
C ALA A 31 -8.33 5.78 -6.64
N ASN A 32 -9.40 6.48 -6.25
CA ASN A 32 -10.26 7.21 -7.15
C ASN A 32 -9.95 8.70 -6.99
N LEU A 33 -9.50 9.34 -8.05
CA LEU A 33 -9.12 10.75 -8.05
C LEU A 33 -9.94 11.50 -9.09
N THR A 34 -10.58 12.60 -8.69
CA THR A 34 -11.15 13.56 -9.64
C THR A 34 -10.19 14.73 -9.74
N THR A 35 -9.69 15.00 -10.93
CA THR A 35 -8.69 16.04 -11.20
C THR A 35 -9.19 17.02 -12.26
N LYS A 36 -8.76 18.27 -12.14
CA LYS A 36 -8.99 19.27 -13.19
C LYS A 36 -8.05 18.99 -14.37
N SER A 37 -8.61 18.56 -15.48
CA SER A 37 -7.91 18.38 -16.75
C SER A 37 -8.93 18.35 -17.89
N PRO A 38 -8.70 19.08 -18.97
CA PRO A 38 -9.56 19.03 -20.16
C PRO A 38 -9.32 17.77 -21.00
N SER A 39 -8.23 17.06 -20.77
CA SER A 39 -7.83 15.87 -21.54
C SER A 39 -7.62 14.65 -20.64
N ALA A 40 -7.75 13.46 -21.24
CA ALA A 40 -7.52 12.20 -20.58
C ALA A 40 -6.07 12.07 -20.08
N LEU A 41 -5.91 11.59 -18.86
CA LEU A 41 -4.63 11.43 -18.18
C LEU A 41 -4.23 9.95 -18.09
N ARG A 42 -2.95 9.67 -18.23
CA ARG A 42 -2.36 8.33 -18.16
C ARG A 42 -0.97 8.40 -17.53
N GLY A 43 -0.51 7.29 -16.99
CA GLY A 43 0.87 7.12 -16.50
C GLY A 43 0.94 6.98 -15.00
N LEU A 44 2.14 7.29 -14.44
CA LEU A 44 2.42 7.14 -13.01
C LEU A 44 1.72 8.23 -12.20
N VAL A 45 1.14 7.83 -11.09
CA VAL A 45 0.43 8.71 -10.16
C VAL A 45 1.11 8.68 -8.82
N THR A 46 1.31 9.86 -8.24
CA THR A 46 1.72 10.00 -6.85
C THR A 46 0.78 10.93 -6.11
N LEU A 47 0.47 10.59 -4.85
CA LEU A 47 -0.29 11.43 -3.95
C LEU A 47 0.53 11.66 -2.68
N ASP A 48 0.79 12.91 -2.38
CA ASP A 48 1.56 13.35 -1.22
C ASP A 48 0.63 14.10 -0.25
N LEU A 49 0.82 13.87 1.05
CA LEU A 49 -0.02 14.41 2.11
C LEU A 49 0.84 15.13 3.16
N GLY A 50 0.43 16.30 3.59
CA GLY A 50 1.09 17.09 4.62
C GLY A 50 0.18 18.13 5.26
N TYR A 51 0.75 18.97 6.13
CA TYR A 51 0.07 20.07 6.78
C TYR A 51 0.91 21.35 6.75
N ASN A 52 0.23 22.50 6.55
CA ASN A 52 0.82 23.83 6.74
C ASN A 52 2.17 24.00 6.02
N ASP A 53 2.27 23.66 4.74
CA ASP A 53 3.48 23.78 3.91
C ASP A 53 4.73 23.07 4.47
N LYS A 54 4.55 22.16 5.45
CA LYS A 54 5.61 21.28 5.95
C LYS A 54 5.88 20.14 4.97
N ALA A 55 6.87 19.31 5.29
CA ALA A 55 7.25 18.16 4.48
C ALA A 55 6.04 17.30 4.09
N LEU A 56 5.91 17.02 2.80
CA LEU A 56 4.91 16.13 2.26
C LEU A 56 5.39 14.67 2.41
N HIS A 57 4.47 13.80 2.83
CA HIS A 57 4.71 12.37 2.95
C HIS A 57 3.97 11.64 1.83
N ARG A 58 4.68 10.78 1.10
CA ARG A 58 4.10 9.96 0.05
C ARG A 58 3.07 9.00 0.62
N HIS A 59 1.81 9.22 0.25
CA HIS A 59 0.70 8.38 0.69
C HIS A 59 0.36 7.30 -0.34
N PHE A 60 0.40 7.63 -1.64
CA PHE A 60 0.10 6.69 -2.72
C PHE A 60 1.10 6.83 -3.86
N VAL A 61 1.48 5.68 -4.43
CA VAL A 61 2.25 5.57 -5.67
C VAL A 61 1.63 4.47 -6.51
N GLY A 62 1.29 4.78 -7.75
CA GLY A 62 0.63 3.85 -8.63
C GLY A 62 0.58 4.34 -10.08
N TYR A 63 -0.40 3.86 -10.80
CA TYR A 63 -0.64 4.25 -12.19
C TYR A 63 -2.14 4.44 -12.45
N VAL A 64 -2.46 5.20 -13.48
CA VAL A 64 -3.83 5.36 -13.96
C VAL A 64 -4.21 4.09 -14.73
N GLU A 65 -5.07 3.27 -14.14
CA GLU A 65 -5.64 2.09 -14.79
C GLU A 65 -6.72 2.48 -15.79
N ARG A 66 -7.58 3.43 -15.39
CA ARG A 66 -8.65 3.94 -16.24
C ARG A 66 -8.88 5.43 -15.99
N CYS A 67 -9.07 6.17 -17.06
CA CYS A 67 -9.47 7.57 -17.03
C CYS A 67 -10.83 7.72 -17.73
N THR A 68 -11.76 8.40 -17.07
CA THR A 68 -13.12 8.66 -17.57
C THR A 68 -13.42 10.14 -17.46
N THR A 69 -13.94 10.76 -18.50
CA THR A 69 -14.31 12.16 -18.50
C THR A 69 -15.57 12.36 -17.63
N ALA A 70 -15.49 13.21 -16.62
CA ALA A 70 -16.62 13.63 -15.81
C ALA A 70 -17.38 14.79 -16.47
N ASN A 71 -16.64 15.76 -16.96
CA ASN A 71 -17.16 16.91 -17.70
C ASN A 71 -16.03 17.53 -18.56
N SER A 72 -16.27 18.68 -19.22
CA SER A 72 -15.30 19.34 -20.11
C SER A 72 -14.00 19.77 -19.41
N GLN A 73 -13.95 19.83 -18.07
CA GLN A 73 -12.83 20.34 -17.28
C GLN A 73 -12.29 19.33 -16.28
N GLU A 74 -12.93 18.16 -16.12
CA GLU A 74 -12.60 17.21 -15.07
C GLU A 74 -12.53 15.78 -15.57
N GLN A 75 -11.54 15.05 -15.06
CA GLN A 75 -11.34 13.63 -15.31
C GLN A 75 -11.43 12.85 -14.01
N VAL A 76 -12.08 11.69 -14.05
CA VAL A 76 -12.08 10.68 -12.97
C VAL A 76 -11.07 9.62 -13.30
N LEU A 77 -10.12 9.43 -12.41
CA LEU A 77 -9.02 8.47 -12.54
C LEU A 77 -9.22 7.32 -11.57
N LEU A 78 -9.35 6.10 -12.06
CA LEU A 78 -9.17 4.90 -11.29
C LEU A 78 -7.68 4.55 -11.33
N CYS A 79 -7.04 4.60 -10.15
CA CYS A 79 -5.61 4.33 -10.01
C CYS A 79 -5.38 3.08 -9.16
N ARG A 80 -4.32 2.37 -9.47
CA ARG A 80 -3.86 1.19 -8.71
C ARG A 80 -2.42 1.39 -8.25
N GLU A 81 -2.07 0.88 -7.07
CA GLU A 81 -0.65 0.79 -6.68
C GLU A 81 0.15 0.00 -7.72
N VAL A 82 1.46 0.27 -7.84
CA VAL A 82 2.30 -0.47 -8.80
C VAL A 82 2.31 -1.98 -8.51
N ALA A 83 2.11 -2.37 -7.26
CA ALA A 83 1.96 -3.77 -6.86
C ALA A 83 0.72 -4.45 -7.48
N ALA A 84 -0.23 -3.71 -8.07
CA ALA A 84 -1.41 -4.31 -8.71
C ALA A 84 -1.08 -5.13 -9.97
N VAL A 85 0.13 -5.05 -10.48
CA VAL A 85 0.62 -5.99 -11.50
C VAL A 85 0.58 -7.45 -10.99
N LEU A 86 0.56 -7.68 -9.67
CA LEU A 86 0.38 -9.01 -9.06
C LEU A 86 -1.04 -9.57 -9.22
N ASP A 87 -2.03 -8.78 -9.61
CA ASP A 87 -3.38 -9.29 -9.90
C ASP A 87 -3.43 -10.13 -11.19
N TYR A 88 -2.41 -10.01 -12.04
CA TYR A 88 -2.30 -10.78 -13.26
C TYR A 88 -1.72 -12.20 -13.03
N PRO A 89 -1.98 -13.16 -13.96
CA PRO A 89 -1.37 -14.47 -13.90
C PRO A 89 0.16 -14.39 -13.83
N LEU A 90 0.73 -15.13 -12.90
CA LEU A 90 2.18 -15.21 -12.68
C LEU A 90 2.60 -16.67 -12.49
N PRO A 91 2.56 -17.49 -13.56
CA PRO A 91 2.95 -18.88 -13.46
C PRO A 91 4.46 -19.00 -13.24
N MET A 92 4.86 -19.77 -12.24
CA MET A 92 6.27 -20.01 -11.89
C MET A 92 6.47 -21.47 -11.49
N ALA A 93 7.65 -22.01 -11.84
CA ALA A 93 8.12 -23.31 -11.38
C ALA A 93 9.64 -23.24 -11.13
N LEU A 94 10.02 -23.12 -9.88
CA LEU A 94 11.40 -22.87 -9.45
C LEU A 94 11.90 -24.05 -8.60
N ARG A 95 13.19 -24.40 -8.72
CA ARG A 95 13.82 -25.49 -7.98
C ARG A 95 14.94 -24.96 -7.07
N HIS A 96 15.07 -25.55 -5.88
CA HIS A 96 16.13 -25.26 -4.92
C HIS A 96 16.31 -23.77 -4.61
N VAL A 97 15.19 -23.09 -4.36
CA VAL A 97 15.12 -21.64 -4.18
C VAL A 97 14.90 -21.24 -2.72
N ASP A 98 15.36 -20.07 -2.38
CA ASP A 98 14.99 -19.34 -1.15
C ASP A 98 13.99 -18.21 -1.47
N LEU A 99 13.51 -17.53 -0.44
CA LEU A 99 12.56 -16.42 -0.58
C LEU A 99 13.07 -15.33 -1.54
N ARG A 100 14.36 -14.98 -1.43
CA ARG A 100 14.94 -13.91 -2.27
C ARG A 100 14.97 -14.31 -3.74
N ALA A 101 15.34 -15.57 -4.03
CA ALA A 101 15.36 -16.10 -5.40
C ALA A 101 13.95 -16.10 -6.03
N VAL A 102 12.92 -16.45 -5.27
CA VAL A 102 11.53 -16.36 -5.76
C VAL A 102 11.18 -14.91 -6.08
N LEU A 103 11.48 -13.96 -5.19
CA LEU A 103 11.15 -12.55 -5.41
C LEU A 103 11.97 -11.90 -6.53
N VAL A 104 13.19 -12.35 -6.77
CA VAL A 104 13.98 -11.96 -7.96
C VAL A 104 13.26 -12.37 -9.24
N GLU A 105 12.70 -13.58 -9.29
CA GLU A 105 11.93 -14.02 -10.47
C GLU A 105 10.62 -13.23 -10.63
N VAL A 106 9.89 -12.97 -9.53
CA VAL A 106 8.73 -12.07 -9.56
C VAL A 106 9.12 -10.67 -10.05
N SER A 107 10.23 -10.12 -9.54
CA SER A 107 10.75 -8.82 -9.98
C SER A 107 11.08 -8.80 -11.48
N ARG A 108 11.71 -9.87 -11.98
CA ARG A 108 12.06 -9.99 -13.42
C ARG A 108 10.84 -9.91 -14.33
N VAL A 109 9.72 -10.52 -13.90
CA VAL A 109 8.48 -10.57 -14.71
C VAL A 109 7.66 -9.30 -14.54
N THR A 110 7.59 -8.74 -13.32
CA THR A 110 6.66 -7.66 -12.98
C THR A 110 7.30 -6.27 -12.97
N GLY A 111 8.63 -6.19 -12.88
CA GLY A 111 9.35 -4.93 -12.66
C GLY A 111 9.26 -4.39 -11.22
N LEU A 112 8.58 -5.10 -10.30
CA LEU A 112 8.48 -4.68 -8.90
C LEU A 112 9.83 -4.80 -8.21
N ARG A 113 10.07 -3.88 -7.26
CA ARG A 113 11.19 -3.97 -6.32
C ARG A 113 10.70 -4.48 -4.99
N PHE A 114 11.44 -5.42 -4.41
CA PHE A 114 11.10 -6.06 -3.15
C PHE A 114 12.11 -5.72 -2.06
N ARG A 115 11.59 -5.46 -0.87
CA ARG A 115 12.37 -5.30 0.36
C ARG A 115 12.14 -6.51 1.25
N VAL A 116 13.19 -7.31 1.43
CA VAL A 116 13.18 -8.52 2.27
C VAL A 116 14.18 -8.33 3.41
N PRO A 117 13.77 -8.47 4.67
CA PRO A 117 14.68 -8.42 5.82
C PRO A 117 15.76 -9.50 5.74
N ASP A 118 16.91 -9.23 6.36
CA ASP A 118 17.94 -10.26 6.54
C ASP A 118 17.63 -11.13 7.77
N ALA A 119 16.65 -12.01 7.58
CA ALA A 119 16.13 -12.89 8.63
C ALA A 119 16.33 -14.37 8.26
N PRO A 120 16.33 -15.30 9.23
CA PRO A 120 16.54 -16.73 8.96
C PRO A 120 15.61 -17.30 7.90
N TYR A 121 14.32 -16.94 7.91
CA TYR A 121 13.34 -17.43 6.94
C TYR A 121 13.67 -17.03 5.48
N ALA A 122 14.37 -15.91 5.28
CA ALA A 122 14.76 -15.47 3.95
C ALA A 122 15.85 -16.34 3.30
N ARG A 123 16.54 -17.17 4.12
CA ARG A 123 17.64 -18.06 3.71
C ARG A 123 17.22 -19.54 3.67
N VAL A 124 15.98 -19.85 4.06
CA VAL A 124 15.45 -21.21 4.01
C VAL A 124 15.33 -21.61 2.54
N ARG A 125 15.96 -22.72 2.17
CA ARG A 125 15.85 -23.30 0.83
C ARG A 125 14.76 -24.33 0.79
N VAL A 126 13.89 -24.24 -0.23
CA VAL A 126 12.86 -25.23 -0.51
C VAL A 126 13.19 -25.99 -1.81
N PRO A 127 12.86 -27.28 -1.91
CA PRO A 127 13.10 -28.06 -3.12
C PRO A 127 12.39 -27.49 -4.34
N TYR A 128 11.15 -27.03 -4.13
CA TYR A 128 10.31 -26.49 -5.20
C TYR A 128 9.47 -25.31 -4.69
N PHE A 129 9.31 -24.31 -5.55
CA PHE A 129 8.28 -23.30 -5.45
C PHE A 129 7.53 -23.26 -6.79
N TYR A 130 6.22 -23.42 -6.76
CA TYR A 130 5.40 -23.27 -7.96
C TYR A 130 4.15 -22.46 -7.67
N SER A 131 3.70 -21.71 -8.67
CA SER A 131 2.44 -20.99 -8.68
C SER A 131 1.83 -21.14 -10.08
N LEU A 132 0.55 -21.45 -10.13
CA LEU A 132 -0.22 -21.53 -11.37
C LEU A 132 -1.25 -20.40 -11.50
N GLY A 133 -1.43 -19.62 -10.41
CA GLY A 133 -2.41 -18.55 -10.31
C GLY A 133 -1.83 -17.16 -10.52
N GLY A 134 -2.52 -16.18 -9.96
CA GLY A 134 -2.08 -14.79 -9.96
C GLY A 134 -0.92 -14.51 -9.00
N GLY A 135 -0.25 -13.39 -9.21
CA GLY A 135 0.88 -12.98 -8.37
C GLY A 135 0.49 -12.78 -6.91
N VAL A 136 -0.73 -12.28 -6.61
CA VAL A 136 -1.21 -12.14 -5.22
C VAL A 136 -1.24 -13.50 -4.52
N GLN A 137 -1.75 -14.53 -5.19
CA GLN A 137 -1.77 -15.89 -4.64
C GLN A 137 -0.35 -16.43 -4.44
N ALA A 138 0.56 -16.16 -5.39
CA ALA A 138 1.97 -16.51 -5.25
C ALA A 138 2.59 -15.84 -4.03
N MET A 139 2.37 -14.53 -3.83
CA MET A 139 2.86 -13.78 -2.68
C MET A 139 2.31 -14.32 -1.35
N ASP A 140 1.03 -14.64 -1.30
CA ASP A 140 0.40 -15.19 -0.09
C ASP A 140 0.92 -16.58 0.28
N SER A 141 1.27 -17.40 -0.72
CA SER A 141 1.82 -18.74 -0.50
C SER A 141 3.22 -18.71 0.15
N LEU A 142 3.97 -17.61 0.02
CA LEU A 142 5.31 -17.46 0.62
C LEU A 142 5.28 -17.66 2.13
N ALA A 143 4.21 -17.24 2.79
CA ALA A 143 4.03 -17.42 4.24
C ALA A 143 4.21 -18.88 4.66
N GLN A 144 3.52 -19.77 3.98
CA GLN A 144 3.51 -21.19 4.28
C GLN A 144 4.78 -21.88 3.77
N VAL A 145 5.20 -21.58 2.54
CA VAL A 145 6.35 -22.22 1.90
C VAL A 145 7.65 -21.97 2.67
N PHE A 146 7.86 -20.75 3.14
CA PHE A 146 9.07 -20.37 3.90
C PHE A 146 8.86 -20.31 5.41
N ASN A 147 7.70 -20.77 5.89
CA ASN A 147 7.33 -20.81 7.30
C ASN A 147 7.55 -19.45 8.01
N ILE A 148 7.03 -18.38 7.42
CA ILE A 148 7.20 -17.02 7.94
C ILE A 148 6.07 -16.70 8.92
N PRO A 149 6.34 -16.57 10.22
CA PRO A 149 5.31 -16.24 11.19
C PRO A 149 4.86 -14.80 11.02
N ASP A 150 3.58 -14.54 11.28
CA ASP A 150 2.98 -13.19 11.19
C ASP A 150 3.35 -12.47 9.87
N PHE A 151 3.20 -13.21 8.78
CA PHE A 151 3.59 -12.78 7.43
C PHE A 151 2.74 -11.62 6.93
N ILE A 152 3.42 -10.62 6.39
CA ILE A 152 2.82 -9.53 5.65
C ILE A 152 3.58 -9.26 4.35
N TRP A 153 2.88 -8.75 3.38
CA TRP A 153 3.45 -8.01 2.27
C TRP A 153 2.59 -6.78 1.97
N HIS A 154 3.20 -5.70 1.55
CA HIS A 154 2.50 -4.49 1.16
C HIS A 154 3.44 -3.53 0.43
N GLN A 155 2.91 -2.73 -0.46
CA GLN A 155 3.66 -1.66 -1.08
C GLN A 155 3.92 -0.53 -0.07
N GLN A 156 5.14 -0.04 -0.03
CA GLN A 156 5.56 1.11 0.77
C GLN A 156 5.38 2.43 0.00
N GLY A 157 5.60 3.57 0.68
CA GLY A 157 5.44 4.89 0.07
C GLY A 157 6.43 5.17 -1.08
N ASP A 158 7.57 4.49 -1.11
CA ASP A 158 8.59 4.57 -2.17
C ASP A 158 8.29 3.65 -3.37
N GLY A 159 7.20 2.88 -3.32
CA GLY A 159 6.82 1.92 -4.36
C GLY A 159 7.47 0.56 -4.22
N GLU A 160 8.39 0.33 -3.27
CA GLU A 160 8.90 -1.00 -2.96
C GLU A 160 7.87 -1.84 -2.22
N VAL A 161 7.86 -3.14 -2.48
CA VAL A 161 6.98 -4.09 -1.79
C VAL A 161 7.76 -4.76 -0.67
N PHE A 162 7.38 -4.49 0.57
CA PHE A 162 7.91 -5.22 1.72
C PHE A 162 7.33 -6.63 1.74
N VAL A 163 8.19 -7.62 2.03
CA VAL A 163 7.81 -9.04 2.16
C VAL A 163 8.55 -9.66 3.34
N GLY A 164 7.81 -10.13 4.32
CA GLY A 164 8.41 -10.77 5.48
C GLY A 164 7.51 -10.83 6.71
N ARG A 165 8.11 -11.08 7.86
CA ARG A 165 7.41 -11.02 9.15
C ARG A 165 7.11 -9.57 9.51
N TRP A 166 5.91 -9.31 10.06
CA TRP A 166 5.51 -7.96 10.46
C TRP A 166 6.52 -7.30 11.42
N ALA A 167 7.04 -8.02 12.41
CA ALA A 167 8.00 -7.49 13.38
C ALA A 167 9.31 -6.99 12.75
N ASP A 168 9.66 -7.44 11.55
CA ASP A 168 10.85 -7.02 10.79
C ASP A 168 10.55 -5.86 9.83
N SER A 169 9.29 -5.41 9.76
CA SER A 169 8.85 -4.32 8.89
C SER A 169 9.19 -2.94 9.45
N TYR A 170 9.06 -1.92 8.58
CA TYR A 170 9.21 -0.52 8.99
C TYR A 170 8.42 -0.17 10.26
N TRP A 171 7.21 -0.68 10.40
CA TRP A 171 6.35 -0.42 11.54
C TRP A 171 6.61 -1.35 12.72
N GLY A 172 7.00 -2.60 12.47
CA GLY A 172 7.23 -3.58 13.51
C GLY A 172 8.42 -3.27 14.40
N VAL A 173 9.44 -2.56 13.87
CA VAL A 173 10.63 -2.14 14.64
C VAL A 173 10.43 -0.79 15.36
N ARG A 174 9.28 -0.15 15.22
CA ARG A 174 8.97 1.15 15.83
C ARG A 174 8.00 1.01 16.99
N PRO A 175 8.06 1.91 17.99
CA PRO A 175 7.04 1.96 19.03
C PRO A 175 5.67 2.29 18.44
N ALA A 176 4.62 1.85 19.14
CA ALA A 176 3.25 2.19 18.78
C ALA A 176 3.04 3.70 18.82
N LEU A 177 2.36 4.24 17.81
CA LEU A 177 1.97 5.64 17.76
C LEU A 177 0.90 5.89 18.84
N GLN A 178 1.16 6.81 19.75
CA GLN A 178 0.18 7.21 20.76
C GLN A 178 -0.73 8.27 20.16
N LEU A 179 -1.93 7.89 19.79
CA LEU A 179 -2.96 8.79 19.27
C LEU A 179 -3.93 9.14 20.39
N PRO A 180 -4.08 10.44 20.72
CA PRO A 180 -5.08 10.89 21.69
C PRO A 180 -6.49 10.41 21.34
N VAL A 181 -7.29 10.06 22.35
CA VAL A 181 -8.65 9.53 22.16
C VAL A 181 -9.54 10.55 21.44
N GLU A 182 -9.28 11.83 21.65
CA GLU A 182 -10.00 12.96 21.06
C GLU A 182 -9.83 13.06 19.52
N LEU A 183 -8.82 12.37 18.96
CA LEU A 183 -8.64 12.30 17.51
C LEU A 183 -9.56 11.28 16.85
N PHE A 184 -10.21 10.41 17.63
CA PHE A 184 -11.04 9.36 17.09
C PHE A 184 -12.51 9.79 17.08
N ASP A 185 -13.03 10.01 15.89
CA ASP A 185 -14.46 10.20 15.64
C ASP A 185 -15.10 8.83 15.30
N GLY A 186 -16.19 8.50 15.99
CA GLY A 186 -17.04 7.36 15.64
C GLY A 186 -16.35 6.00 15.65
N TYR A 187 -16.07 5.46 16.86
CA TYR A 187 -15.72 4.04 17.01
C TYR A 187 -16.84 3.15 16.45
N GLN A 188 -16.53 2.37 15.44
CA GLN A 188 -17.44 1.39 14.89
C GLN A 188 -17.15 0.01 15.50
N GLY A 189 -18.18 -0.77 15.79
CA GLY A 189 -18.06 -2.10 16.43
C GLY A 189 -17.24 -3.14 15.66
N ASN A 190 -16.81 -2.82 14.41
CA ASN A 190 -16.00 -3.66 13.54
C ASN A 190 -14.48 -3.36 13.61
N HIS A 191 -14.00 -2.81 14.71
CA HIS A 191 -12.58 -2.43 14.89
C HIS A 191 -12.10 -1.40 13.85
N SER A 192 -12.89 -0.38 13.64
CA SER A 192 -12.52 0.77 12.84
C SER A 192 -12.87 2.09 13.54
N ALA A 193 -12.17 3.14 13.19
CA ALA A 193 -12.46 4.50 13.62
C ALA A 193 -12.06 5.49 12.54
N GLU A 194 -12.71 6.64 12.57
CA GLU A 194 -12.39 7.79 11.74
C GLU A 194 -11.49 8.74 12.51
N ILE A 195 -10.47 9.27 11.86
CA ILE A 195 -9.56 10.27 12.40
C ILE A 195 -9.29 11.38 11.37
N ALA A 196 -8.83 12.54 11.81
CA ALA A 196 -8.22 13.51 10.90
C ALA A 196 -7.05 12.87 10.15
N SER A 197 -6.85 13.24 8.88
CA SER A 197 -5.79 12.66 8.04
C SER A 197 -4.42 12.81 8.72
N LEU A 198 -3.68 11.72 8.86
CA LEU A 198 -2.36 11.70 9.49
C LEU A 198 -1.29 11.35 8.43
N PRO A 199 -0.46 12.34 8.02
CA PRO A 199 0.59 12.11 7.03
C PRO A 199 1.56 11.01 7.48
N GLY A 200 1.89 10.10 6.55
CA GLY A 200 2.79 8.99 6.80
C GLY A 200 2.14 7.75 7.43
N LEU A 201 0.91 7.83 7.93
CA LEU A 201 0.21 6.67 8.46
C LEU A 201 -0.20 5.71 7.34
N ARG A 202 0.17 4.46 7.47
CA ARG A 202 -0.08 3.39 6.47
C ARG A 202 -0.46 2.08 7.16
N PRO A 203 -1.02 1.11 6.41
CA PRO A 203 -1.22 -0.24 6.92
C PRO A 203 0.07 -0.84 7.49
N GLY A 204 -0.05 -1.60 8.56
CA GLY A 204 1.07 -2.16 9.33
C GLY A 204 1.47 -1.34 10.54
N ALA A 205 1.07 -0.06 10.64
CA ALA A 205 1.33 0.76 11.81
C ALA A 205 0.66 0.18 13.07
N MET A 206 1.35 0.29 14.20
CA MET A 206 0.81 -0.03 15.52
C MET A 206 0.36 1.26 16.18
N ILE A 207 -0.85 1.28 16.74
CA ILE A 207 -1.39 2.43 17.46
C ILE A 207 -1.78 2.05 18.90
N ASN A 208 -1.66 3.00 19.80
CA ASN A 208 -2.12 2.91 21.19
C ASN A 208 -1.74 1.59 21.89
N GLN A 209 -2.73 0.79 22.30
CA GLN A 209 -2.56 -0.43 23.09
C GLN A 209 -2.28 -1.69 22.21
N GLY A 210 -1.56 -1.56 21.11
CA GLY A 210 -1.19 -2.68 20.27
C GLY A 210 -2.17 -3.00 19.13
N GLN A 211 -3.00 -2.03 18.75
CA GLN A 211 -3.90 -2.16 17.61
C GLN A 211 -3.10 -2.02 16.31
N ARG A 212 -2.95 -3.12 15.57
CA ARG A 212 -2.27 -3.09 14.27
C ARG A 212 -3.24 -2.71 13.17
N ILE A 213 -2.94 -1.60 12.51
CA ILE A 213 -3.74 -1.11 11.37
C ILE A 213 -3.56 -2.08 10.20
N THR A 214 -4.67 -2.59 9.68
CA THR A 214 -4.70 -3.47 8.50
C THR A 214 -5.11 -2.74 7.23
N ALA A 215 -5.91 -1.69 7.36
CA ALA A 215 -6.34 -0.87 6.23
C ALA A 215 -6.46 0.61 6.63
N VAL A 216 -6.17 1.47 5.67
CA VAL A 216 -6.33 2.94 5.76
C VAL A 216 -7.11 3.40 4.54
N THR A 217 -8.21 4.11 4.76
CA THR A 217 -8.94 4.81 3.69
C THR A 217 -8.84 6.30 3.93
N LEU A 218 -8.32 7.05 2.95
CA LEU A 218 -8.23 8.51 2.98
C LEU A 218 -9.29 9.10 2.06
N THR A 219 -10.19 9.91 2.63
CA THR A 219 -11.20 10.64 1.85
C THR A 219 -11.26 12.08 2.37
N GLY A 220 -11.04 13.05 1.48
CA GLY A 220 -10.96 14.46 1.89
C GLY A 220 -9.88 14.68 2.96
N THR A 221 -10.28 15.18 4.11
CA THR A 221 -9.36 15.47 5.23
C THR A 221 -9.41 14.42 6.32
N GLN A 222 -10.07 13.29 6.08
CA GLN A 222 -10.31 12.24 7.06
C GLN A 222 -9.69 10.91 6.62
N MET A 223 -9.32 10.10 7.62
CA MET A 223 -8.88 8.72 7.43
C MET A 223 -9.76 7.78 8.24
N VAL A 224 -10.22 6.72 7.60
CA VAL A 224 -10.82 5.57 8.30
C VAL A 224 -9.73 4.53 8.48
N LEU A 225 -9.45 4.19 9.72
CA LEU A 225 -8.50 3.15 10.11
C LEU A 225 -9.27 1.86 10.43
N LYS A 226 -8.75 0.73 9.95
CA LYS A 226 -9.20 -0.59 10.39
C LYS A 226 -8.03 -1.34 11.02
N TRP A 227 -8.29 -2.10 12.08
CA TRP A 227 -7.27 -2.88 12.76
C TRP A 227 -7.74 -4.28 13.14
N LYS A 228 -6.78 -5.16 13.45
CA LYS A 228 -7.06 -6.43 14.13
C LYS A 228 -6.91 -6.24 15.63
N LYS A 229 -7.72 -6.95 16.41
CA LYS A 229 -7.41 -7.14 17.82
C LYS A 229 -6.05 -7.83 17.96
N PRO A 230 -5.28 -7.47 19.02
CA PRO A 230 -4.08 -8.20 19.35
C PRO A 230 -4.35 -9.68 19.60
#